data_2aa1c550bfa7b96e51b4a493f240c0f6
#
_entry.id   2aa1c550bfa7b96e51b4a493f240c0f6
#
_cell.length_a   1.000
_cell.length_b   1.000
_cell.length_c   1.000
_cell.angle_alpha   90.00
_cell.angle_beta   90.00
_cell.angle_gamma   90.00
#
_symmetry.space_group_name_H-M   'P 1'
#
loop_
_entity.id
_entity.type
_entity.pdbx_description
1 polymer ?
#
loop_
_entity_poly.entity_id
_entity_poly.type
_entity_poly.pdbx_seq_one_letter_code
_entity_poly.pdbx_strand_id
1 'polypeptide(L)'
;MLKDAPHVLEYNLMWKIGNKKMKKIIIAMALSACIATSALAETFTFVVPQKPGSGTTVWTEIVLKELARFMPGHTLKLRNFPGARDIPAVNAFQNELRFDNTIIMVSHGGNGVSFLQENVDYNYADWESIGMMNLNIIVGKRLDADLENIVFASKSGRVPDAMGMALLLCGPLGSIAEYTTCFKSKVNWVPGFGNGGDRRLAFKRGELTVDRENPAAYKKHIAPNGDAEVWFHHGILQADGTHADDVNYPGLQMEILYEQKWGEAPSGPMYDAYVLVKSFRDAMQKAFWVNAGNPNAEVLQKALLEMSKDPQAIKAIQKKVGKYEWVLGAEGNARRDTLMSFVTEDALRGLVEFSNEALNIKAVYKESILNADAVDVVEEEEEGGIINKIKSFFKQD
;
A
#
# COMPACT_ATOMS: atom_id res chain seq x y z
N MET A 1 -74.61 58.80 0.90
CA MET A 1 -74.07 58.77 -0.46
C MET A 1 -72.56 58.86 -0.37
N LEU A 2 -71.84 57.76 -0.48
CA LEU A 2 -70.46 57.76 -0.91
C LEU A 2 -70.21 56.43 -1.54
N LYS A 3 -69.80 56.46 -2.80
CA LYS A 3 -69.63 55.38 -3.74
C LYS A 3 -68.34 54.65 -3.52
N ASP A 4 -68.43 53.40 -3.65
CA ASP A 4 -67.51 52.44 -4.29
C ASP A 4 -66.02 52.80 -4.35
N ALA A 5 -65.25 52.04 -3.66
CA ALA A 5 -63.80 51.93 -3.84
C ALA A 5 -63.44 50.68 -4.63
N PRO A 6 -63.13 50.80 -5.94
CA PRO A 6 -62.72 49.64 -6.74
C PRO A 6 -61.29 49.08 -6.42
N HIS A 7 -60.52 49.81 -5.61
CA HIS A 7 -59.13 49.45 -5.33
C HIS A 7 -58.91 48.25 -4.37
N VAL A 8 -59.89 47.84 -3.59
CA VAL A 8 -59.74 46.76 -2.63
C VAL A 8 -59.83 45.35 -3.30
N LEU A 9 -60.54 45.25 -4.41
CA LEU A 9 -60.67 43.97 -5.15
C LEU A 9 -59.43 43.66 -5.97
N GLU A 10 -58.74 44.62 -6.53
CA GLU A 10 -57.48 44.40 -7.28
C GLU A 10 -56.34 44.02 -6.36
N TYR A 11 -56.23 44.62 -5.17
CA TYR A 11 -55.20 44.26 -4.19
C TYR A 11 -55.34 42.82 -3.72
N ASN A 12 -56.54 42.34 -3.48
CA ASN A 12 -56.78 40.93 -3.06
C ASN A 12 -56.55 39.95 -4.19
N LEU A 13 -56.75 40.34 -5.45
CA LEU A 13 -56.49 39.45 -6.58
C LEU A 13 -54.98 39.36 -6.87
N MET A 14 -54.25 40.46 -6.83
CA MET A 14 -52.80 40.50 -7.00
C MET A 14 -52.08 39.75 -5.87
N TRP A 15 -52.54 39.87 -4.62
CA TRP A 15 -51.97 39.12 -3.47
C TRP A 15 -52.23 37.62 -3.57
N LYS A 16 -53.38 37.17 -4.05
CA LYS A 16 -53.69 35.77 -4.32
C LYS A 16 -52.88 35.17 -5.47
N ILE A 17 -52.61 35.93 -6.53
CA ILE A 17 -51.82 35.52 -7.67
C ILE A 17 -50.32 35.44 -7.31
N GLY A 18 -49.81 36.42 -6.55
CA GLY A 18 -48.46 36.44 -6.04
C GLY A 18 -48.16 35.25 -5.10
N ASN A 19 -49.10 34.95 -4.21
CA ASN A 19 -48.95 33.82 -3.28
C ASN A 19 -49.01 32.44 -3.98
N LYS A 20 -49.82 32.32 -5.07
CA LYS A 20 -49.81 31.09 -5.89
C LYS A 20 -48.50 30.89 -6.69
N LYS A 21 -47.94 32.00 -7.23
CA LYS A 21 -46.64 31.95 -7.92
C LYS A 21 -45.49 31.65 -6.94
N MET A 22 -45.45 32.31 -5.79
CA MET A 22 -44.46 32.03 -4.74
C MET A 22 -44.52 30.61 -4.22
N LYS A 23 -45.73 30.06 -3.97
CA LYS A 23 -45.89 28.66 -3.57
C LYS A 23 -45.36 27.68 -4.65
N LYS A 24 -45.60 27.97 -5.94
CA LYS A 24 -45.07 27.15 -7.03
C LYS A 24 -43.56 27.24 -7.14
N ILE A 25 -42.95 28.39 -6.90
CA ILE A 25 -41.48 28.59 -6.87
C ILE A 25 -40.85 27.85 -5.69
N ILE A 26 -41.45 27.92 -4.49
CA ILE A 26 -40.99 27.21 -3.30
C ILE A 26 -41.12 25.72 -3.48
N ILE A 27 -42.19 25.20 -4.08
CA ILE A 27 -42.36 23.78 -4.38
C ILE A 27 -41.35 23.32 -5.46
N ALA A 28 -41.10 24.14 -6.49
CA ALA A 28 -40.09 23.86 -7.50
C ALA A 28 -38.66 23.83 -6.93
N MET A 29 -38.30 24.77 -6.04
CA MET A 29 -37.04 24.78 -5.33
C MET A 29 -36.91 23.59 -4.35
N ALA A 30 -37.97 23.21 -3.66
CA ALA A 30 -37.99 22.05 -2.77
C ALA A 30 -37.86 20.72 -3.56
N LEU A 31 -38.53 20.61 -4.73
CA LEU A 31 -38.33 19.47 -5.63
C LEU A 31 -36.92 19.44 -6.24
N SER A 32 -36.35 20.59 -6.62
CA SER A 32 -34.97 20.67 -7.12
C SER A 32 -33.93 20.31 -6.05
N ALA A 33 -34.18 20.71 -4.80
CA ALA A 33 -33.31 20.32 -3.68
C ALA A 33 -33.40 18.81 -3.35
N CYS A 34 -34.55 18.16 -3.57
CA CYS A 34 -34.71 16.72 -3.39
C CYS A 34 -34.10 15.88 -4.56
N ILE A 35 -33.91 16.49 -5.73
CA ILE A 35 -33.27 15.79 -6.87
C ILE A 35 -31.75 15.89 -6.79
N ALA A 36 -31.20 16.85 -6.02
CA ALA A 36 -29.77 17.11 -5.94
C ALA A 36 -28.98 16.17 -5.01
N THR A 37 -29.60 15.15 -4.38
CA THR A 37 -28.91 14.27 -3.41
C THR A 37 -29.29 12.80 -3.50
N SER A 38 -29.77 12.30 -4.62
CA SER A 38 -29.65 10.87 -4.88
C SER A 38 -28.26 10.62 -5.48
N ALA A 39 -27.21 10.67 -4.67
CA ALA A 39 -26.01 9.93 -4.98
C ALA A 39 -26.45 8.49 -5.25
N LEU A 40 -26.34 8.05 -6.50
CA LEU A 40 -26.70 6.68 -6.86
C LEU A 40 -25.92 5.77 -5.94
N ALA A 41 -26.59 4.82 -5.30
CA ALA A 41 -25.98 3.83 -4.45
C ALA A 41 -25.00 3.00 -5.30
N GLU A 42 -23.71 3.20 -5.11
CA GLU A 42 -22.68 2.46 -5.83
C GLU A 42 -22.16 1.29 -5.00
N THR A 43 -21.73 0.24 -5.68
CA THR A 43 -21.01 -0.85 -5.06
C THR A 43 -19.53 -0.73 -5.38
N PHE A 44 -18.72 -0.37 -4.40
CA PHE A 44 -17.27 -0.33 -4.53
C PHE A 44 -16.67 -1.70 -4.24
N THR A 45 -15.85 -2.20 -5.16
CA THR A 45 -15.18 -3.50 -5.03
C THR A 45 -13.70 -3.31 -4.75
N PHE A 46 -13.26 -3.70 -3.56
CA PHE A 46 -11.87 -3.68 -3.13
C PHE A 46 -11.20 -5.00 -3.50
N VAL A 47 -10.35 -4.96 -4.52
CA VAL A 47 -9.64 -6.13 -5.05
C VAL A 47 -8.37 -6.36 -4.26
N VAL A 48 -8.29 -7.48 -3.58
CA VAL A 48 -7.12 -7.90 -2.80
C VAL A 48 -6.37 -9.00 -3.58
N PRO A 49 -5.11 -8.78 -3.99
CA PRO A 49 -4.36 -9.73 -4.81
C PRO A 49 -3.86 -10.95 -4.05
N GLN A 50 -4.40 -11.23 -2.88
CA GLN A 50 -3.98 -12.32 -1.99
C GLN A 50 -5.15 -13.27 -1.66
N LYS A 51 -4.79 -14.47 -1.17
CA LYS A 51 -5.79 -15.46 -0.73
C LYS A 51 -6.61 -14.95 0.45
N PRO A 52 -7.87 -15.39 0.61
CA PRO A 52 -8.65 -15.20 1.82
C PRO A 52 -7.85 -15.57 3.08
N GLY A 53 -8.04 -14.81 4.16
CA GLY A 53 -7.31 -15.01 5.42
C GLY A 53 -5.87 -14.51 5.43
N SER A 54 -5.33 -13.99 4.32
CA SER A 54 -4.04 -13.32 4.30
C SER A 54 -4.03 -12.07 5.18
N GLY A 55 -2.83 -11.60 5.56
CA GLY A 55 -2.70 -10.40 6.38
C GLY A 55 -3.31 -9.14 5.74
N THR A 56 -3.26 -9.02 4.42
CA THR A 56 -3.88 -7.92 3.68
C THR A 56 -5.40 -8.08 3.63
N THR A 57 -5.92 -9.28 3.33
CA THR A 57 -7.37 -9.54 3.34
C THR A 57 -7.99 -9.19 4.68
N VAL A 58 -7.44 -9.74 5.78
CA VAL A 58 -7.98 -9.47 7.14
C VAL A 58 -7.89 -7.99 7.52
N TRP A 59 -6.82 -7.30 7.10
CA TRP A 59 -6.71 -5.84 7.30
C TRP A 59 -7.79 -5.11 6.51
N THR A 60 -7.99 -5.46 5.25
CA THR A 60 -9.01 -4.85 4.39
C THR A 60 -10.42 -5.07 4.96
N GLU A 61 -10.76 -6.29 5.42
CA GLU A 61 -12.04 -6.59 6.07
C GLU A 61 -12.31 -5.66 7.25
N ILE A 62 -11.30 -5.43 8.11
CA ILE A 62 -11.41 -4.52 9.26
C ILE A 62 -11.64 -3.08 8.78
N VAL A 63 -10.85 -2.63 7.80
CA VAL A 63 -10.97 -1.25 7.28
C VAL A 63 -12.32 -1.03 6.62
N LEU A 64 -12.78 -1.95 5.75
CA LEU A 64 -14.07 -1.81 5.07
C LEU A 64 -15.26 -1.81 6.03
N LYS A 65 -15.19 -2.61 7.10
CA LYS A 65 -16.21 -2.60 8.15
C LYS A 65 -16.36 -1.22 8.80
N GLU A 66 -15.24 -0.56 9.09
CA GLU A 66 -15.26 0.78 9.69
C GLU A 66 -15.59 1.85 8.64
N LEU A 67 -15.01 1.76 7.43
CA LEU A 67 -15.23 2.72 6.34
C LEU A 67 -16.69 2.79 5.89
N ALA A 68 -17.42 1.67 5.91
CA ALA A 68 -18.84 1.64 5.56
C ALA A 68 -19.70 2.58 6.42
N ARG A 69 -19.27 2.92 7.63
CA ARG A 69 -19.95 3.88 8.51
C ARG A 69 -19.87 5.32 7.98
N PHE A 70 -18.90 5.61 7.13
CA PHE A 70 -18.61 6.91 6.54
C PHE A 70 -19.03 7.01 5.06
N MET A 71 -19.62 5.93 4.54
CA MET A 71 -20.11 5.85 3.16
C MET A 71 -21.59 5.39 3.13
N PRO A 72 -22.50 6.13 3.80
CA PRO A 72 -23.91 5.76 3.84
C PRO A 72 -24.49 5.72 2.42
N GLY A 73 -25.28 4.71 2.12
CA GLY A 73 -25.88 4.51 0.79
C GLY A 73 -24.99 3.75 -0.20
N HIS A 74 -23.71 3.53 0.09
CA HIS A 74 -22.83 2.73 -0.73
C HIS A 74 -22.62 1.33 -0.14
N THR A 75 -22.31 0.38 -1.02
CA THR A 75 -21.92 -0.98 -0.62
C THR A 75 -20.42 -1.15 -0.84
N LEU A 76 -19.70 -1.64 0.18
CA LEU A 76 -18.28 -1.95 0.08
C LEU A 76 -18.10 -3.47 0.05
N LYS A 77 -17.55 -4.00 -1.03
CA LYS A 77 -17.26 -5.42 -1.21
C LYS A 77 -15.77 -5.67 -1.22
N LEU A 78 -15.31 -6.77 -0.62
CA LEU A 78 -13.97 -7.28 -0.75
C LEU A 78 -13.97 -8.45 -1.70
N ARG A 79 -13.02 -8.47 -2.64
CA ARG A 79 -12.82 -9.58 -3.56
C ARG A 79 -11.36 -10.00 -3.59
N ASN A 80 -11.08 -11.26 -3.28
CA ASN A 80 -9.74 -11.80 -3.38
C ASN A 80 -9.48 -12.28 -4.82
N PHE A 81 -8.34 -11.85 -5.40
CA PHE A 81 -7.88 -12.31 -6.70
C PHE A 81 -6.44 -12.82 -6.58
N PRO A 82 -6.23 -13.99 -5.96
CA PRO A 82 -4.90 -14.52 -5.74
C PRO A 82 -4.28 -15.07 -7.03
N GLY A 83 -2.97 -14.89 -7.18
CA GLY A 83 -2.22 -15.38 -8.33
C GLY A 83 -0.72 -15.40 -8.05
N ALA A 84 0.08 -15.75 -9.06
CA ALA A 84 1.53 -15.81 -8.98
C ALA A 84 2.11 -14.46 -8.50
N ARG A 85 2.66 -14.43 -7.30
CA ARG A 85 3.25 -13.25 -6.63
C ARG A 85 2.32 -12.01 -6.60
N ASP A 86 1.01 -12.23 -6.67
CA ASP A 86 -0.02 -11.20 -6.65
C ASP A 86 -0.07 -10.32 -7.93
N ILE A 87 0.80 -10.58 -8.94
CA ILE A 87 0.95 -9.81 -10.18
C ILE A 87 -0.32 -9.82 -11.04
N PRO A 88 -1.01 -10.95 -11.32
CA PRO A 88 -2.14 -10.97 -12.25
C PRO A 88 -3.28 -10.02 -11.85
N ALA A 89 -3.57 -9.89 -10.56
CA ALA A 89 -4.62 -9.00 -10.10
C ALA A 89 -4.27 -7.53 -10.30
N VAL A 90 -2.99 -7.19 -10.12
CA VAL A 90 -2.49 -5.82 -10.23
C VAL A 90 -2.37 -5.40 -11.70
N ASN A 91 -1.92 -6.32 -12.57
CA ASN A 91 -1.93 -6.09 -14.02
C ASN A 91 -3.37 -5.91 -14.53
N ALA A 92 -4.30 -6.76 -14.09
CA ALA A 92 -5.70 -6.64 -14.46
C ALA A 92 -6.32 -5.30 -14.04
N PHE A 93 -5.94 -4.78 -12.86
CA PHE A 93 -6.38 -3.47 -12.41
C PHE A 93 -5.89 -2.34 -13.35
N GLN A 94 -4.64 -2.40 -13.78
CA GLN A 94 -4.05 -1.44 -14.71
C GLN A 94 -4.71 -1.49 -16.09
N ASN A 95 -4.96 -2.67 -16.62
CA ASN A 95 -5.28 -2.88 -18.03
C ASN A 95 -6.79 -3.08 -18.26
N GLU A 96 -7.37 -4.14 -17.67
CA GLU A 96 -8.74 -4.55 -17.99
C GLU A 96 -9.80 -3.84 -17.14
N LEU A 97 -9.44 -3.45 -15.90
CA LEU A 97 -10.39 -2.85 -14.95
C LEU A 97 -10.26 -1.33 -14.86
N ARG A 98 -9.35 -0.72 -15.61
CA ARG A 98 -9.03 0.71 -15.50
C ARG A 98 -10.22 1.64 -15.79
N PHE A 99 -11.22 1.17 -16.52
CA PHE A 99 -12.41 1.95 -16.88
C PHE A 99 -13.58 1.72 -15.93
N ASP A 100 -13.47 0.81 -14.97
CA ASP A 100 -14.47 0.60 -13.93
C ASP A 100 -14.12 1.46 -12.71
N ASN A 101 -14.78 2.61 -12.61
CA ASN A 101 -14.55 3.59 -11.56
C ASN A 101 -14.94 3.10 -10.15
N THR A 102 -15.57 1.94 -10.03
CA THR A 102 -15.96 1.34 -8.74
C THR A 102 -14.95 0.32 -8.22
N ILE A 103 -13.89 0.03 -8.97
CA ILE A 103 -12.83 -0.88 -8.57
C ILE A 103 -11.71 -0.13 -7.84
N ILE A 104 -11.37 -0.63 -6.67
CA ILE A 104 -10.27 -0.14 -5.84
C ILE A 104 -9.24 -1.26 -5.68
N MET A 105 -7.99 -1.00 -6.07
CA MET A 105 -6.90 -1.93 -5.83
C MET A 105 -6.39 -1.81 -4.40
N VAL A 106 -6.28 -2.94 -3.73
CA VAL A 106 -5.65 -3.04 -2.40
C VAL A 106 -4.25 -3.61 -2.58
N SER A 107 -3.25 -2.76 -2.61
CA SER A 107 -1.87 -3.21 -2.71
C SER A 107 -1.25 -3.48 -1.34
N HIS A 108 -0.12 -4.18 -1.36
CA HIS A 108 0.74 -4.38 -0.20
C HIS A 108 2.21 -4.28 -0.62
N GLY A 109 3.11 -4.17 0.35
CA GLY A 109 4.53 -3.94 0.07
C GLY A 109 5.21 -4.96 -0.86
N GLY A 110 4.66 -6.18 -0.99
CA GLY A 110 5.14 -7.15 -1.97
C GLY A 110 4.92 -6.70 -3.42
N ASN A 111 3.84 -5.97 -3.70
CA ASN A 111 3.58 -5.44 -5.03
C ASN A 111 4.61 -4.36 -5.41
N GLY A 112 5.03 -3.51 -4.45
CA GLY A 112 6.11 -2.55 -4.67
C GLY A 112 7.43 -3.23 -5.03
N VAL A 113 7.77 -4.34 -4.36
CA VAL A 113 8.97 -5.12 -4.71
C VAL A 113 8.84 -5.77 -6.09
N SER A 114 7.66 -6.34 -6.42
CA SER A 114 7.42 -6.93 -7.74
C SER A 114 7.49 -5.87 -8.85
N PHE A 115 7.01 -4.65 -8.59
CA PHE A 115 7.12 -3.53 -9.51
C PHE A 115 8.58 -3.24 -9.92
N LEU A 116 9.50 -3.30 -8.95
CA LEU A 116 10.91 -3.03 -9.18
C LEU A 116 11.69 -4.19 -9.82
N GLN A 117 11.23 -5.44 -9.67
CA GLN A 117 12.04 -6.63 -9.97
C GLN A 117 11.42 -7.60 -10.96
N GLU A 118 10.11 -7.50 -11.24
CA GLU A 118 9.40 -8.49 -12.03
C GLU A 118 8.90 -7.88 -13.34
N ASN A 119 8.59 -8.75 -14.28
CA ASN A 119 7.88 -8.33 -15.48
C ASN A 119 6.41 -8.09 -15.12
N VAL A 120 6.06 -6.83 -14.92
CA VAL A 120 4.70 -6.40 -14.57
C VAL A 120 4.22 -5.35 -15.56
N ASP A 121 2.90 -5.30 -15.78
CA ASP A 121 2.25 -4.40 -16.73
C ASP A 121 1.57 -3.22 -16.05
N TYR A 122 1.86 -2.98 -14.76
CA TYR A 122 1.34 -1.84 -14.01
C TYR A 122 2.42 -0.84 -13.66
N ASN A 123 1.98 0.43 -13.53
CA ASN A 123 2.83 1.54 -13.10
C ASN A 123 2.10 2.35 -12.01
N TYR A 124 2.75 2.56 -10.88
CA TYR A 124 2.19 3.37 -9.79
C TYR A 124 2.01 4.84 -10.17
N ALA A 125 2.72 5.35 -11.17
CA ALA A 125 2.54 6.71 -11.68
C ALA A 125 1.13 6.94 -12.28
N ASP A 126 0.49 5.86 -12.79
CA ASP A 126 -0.84 5.92 -13.41
C ASP A 126 -1.99 5.83 -12.40
N TRP A 127 -1.67 5.74 -11.11
CA TRP A 127 -2.66 5.55 -10.05
C TRP A 127 -2.74 6.74 -9.12
N GLU A 128 -3.92 6.94 -8.56
CA GLU A 128 -4.19 7.91 -7.51
C GLU A 128 -4.37 7.21 -6.17
N SER A 129 -3.71 7.73 -5.14
CA SER A 129 -3.82 7.21 -3.78
C SER A 129 -5.12 7.65 -3.14
N ILE A 130 -5.91 6.70 -2.68
CA ILE A 130 -7.02 6.96 -1.75
C ILE A 130 -6.48 7.08 -0.34
N GLY A 131 -5.52 6.25 0.01
CA GLY A 131 -4.79 6.30 1.26
C GLY A 131 -3.87 5.11 1.43
N MET A 132 -2.79 5.32 2.14
CA MET A 132 -1.80 4.29 2.44
C MET A 132 -1.36 4.34 3.90
N MET A 133 -0.87 3.21 4.40
CA MET A 133 -0.22 3.12 5.71
C MET A 133 1.23 2.69 5.50
N ASN A 134 2.13 3.56 5.92
CA ASN A 134 3.55 3.28 5.99
C ASN A 134 3.79 2.41 7.23
N LEU A 135 3.92 1.12 7.03
CA LEU A 135 4.13 0.15 8.11
C LEU A 135 5.58 -0.29 8.14
N ASN A 136 6.26 0.06 9.20
CA ASN A 136 7.62 -0.40 9.42
C ASN A 136 7.68 -1.94 9.50
N ILE A 137 8.80 -2.47 9.07
CA ILE A 137 9.16 -3.88 9.23
C ILE A 137 10.34 -3.96 10.19
N ILE A 138 10.23 -4.87 11.13
CA ILE A 138 11.33 -5.22 12.02
C ILE A 138 11.91 -6.57 11.62
N VAL A 139 13.20 -6.67 11.70
CA VAL A 139 13.98 -7.90 11.59
C VAL A 139 14.37 -8.30 13.00
N GLY A 140 13.88 -9.44 13.45
CA GLY A 140 14.19 -10.02 14.74
C GLY A 140 15.22 -11.14 14.59
N LYS A 141 16.11 -11.26 15.57
CA LYS A 141 17.05 -12.39 15.66
C LYS A 141 16.84 -13.15 16.96
N ARG A 142 17.19 -14.41 16.98
CA ARG A 142 17.27 -15.19 18.20
C ARG A 142 18.42 -14.67 19.06
N LEU A 143 18.30 -14.80 20.39
CA LEU A 143 19.35 -14.39 21.32
C LEU A 143 20.62 -15.26 21.19
N ASP A 144 20.46 -16.51 20.75
CA ASP A 144 21.53 -17.47 20.49
C ASP A 144 22.00 -17.47 19.01
N ALA A 145 21.55 -16.49 18.19
CA ALA A 145 21.91 -16.43 16.79
C ALA A 145 23.41 -16.14 16.61
N ASP A 146 24.11 -17.02 15.89
CA ASP A 146 25.44 -16.75 15.36
C ASP A 146 25.31 -15.86 14.09
N LEU A 147 25.86 -14.65 14.15
CA LEU A 147 25.80 -13.71 13.03
C LEU A 147 26.75 -14.08 11.87
N GLU A 148 27.63 -15.08 12.06
CA GLU A 148 28.43 -15.64 11.00
C GLU A 148 27.74 -16.82 10.27
N ASN A 149 26.61 -17.31 10.84
CA ASN A 149 25.86 -18.46 10.30
C ASN A 149 24.33 -18.23 10.40
N ILE A 150 23.85 -17.16 9.80
CA ILE A 150 22.43 -16.81 9.81
C ILE A 150 21.62 -17.74 8.89
N VAL A 151 20.47 -18.21 9.38
CA VAL A 151 19.48 -18.91 8.56
C VAL A 151 18.23 -18.03 8.45
N PHE A 152 17.93 -17.58 7.22
CA PHE A 152 16.83 -16.67 6.94
C PHE A 152 15.96 -17.17 5.78
N ALA A 153 14.65 -17.06 5.95
CA ALA A 153 13.69 -17.60 4.99
C ALA A 153 13.64 -16.79 3.68
N SER A 154 13.82 -17.45 2.56
CA SER A 154 13.84 -16.89 1.20
C SER A 154 12.45 -16.48 0.70
N LYS A 155 12.32 -15.25 0.21
CA LYS A 155 11.16 -14.75 -0.56
C LYS A 155 11.51 -13.39 -1.19
N SER A 156 11.02 -13.08 -2.40
CA SER A 156 11.26 -11.79 -3.07
C SER A 156 10.89 -10.58 -2.21
N GLY A 157 9.76 -10.59 -1.52
CA GLY A 157 9.36 -9.51 -0.61
C GLY A 157 10.25 -9.34 0.64
N ARG A 158 11.36 -10.08 0.78
CA ARG A 158 12.34 -9.96 1.87
C ARG A 158 13.71 -9.48 1.39
N VAL A 159 13.79 -9.05 0.16
CA VAL A 159 15.02 -8.47 -0.40
C VAL A 159 15.52 -7.30 0.44
N PRO A 160 14.69 -6.32 0.86
CA PRO A 160 15.18 -5.24 1.70
C PRO A 160 15.73 -5.72 3.05
N ASP A 161 15.11 -6.77 3.66
CA ASP A 161 15.62 -7.37 4.89
C ASP A 161 17.04 -7.95 4.68
N ALA A 162 17.26 -8.66 3.55
CA ALA A 162 18.56 -9.24 3.19
C ALA A 162 19.61 -8.15 2.90
N MET A 163 19.23 -7.09 2.20
CA MET A 163 20.14 -5.97 1.91
C MET A 163 20.53 -5.22 3.19
N GLY A 164 19.56 -4.97 4.10
CA GLY A 164 19.86 -4.39 5.41
C GLY A 164 20.80 -5.26 6.24
N MET A 165 20.63 -6.59 6.23
CA MET A 165 21.57 -7.52 6.85
C MET A 165 22.95 -7.46 6.20
N ALA A 166 23.04 -7.42 4.86
CA ALA A 166 24.32 -7.32 4.16
C ALA A 166 25.08 -6.06 4.57
N LEU A 167 24.41 -4.90 4.62
CA LEU A 167 24.98 -3.64 5.08
C LEU A 167 25.53 -3.77 6.52
N LEU A 168 24.71 -4.24 7.46
CA LEU A 168 25.09 -4.37 8.87
C LEU A 168 26.20 -5.41 9.10
N LEU A 169 26.23 -6.51 8.35
CA LEU A 169 27.20 -7.60 8.54
C LEU A 169 28.54 -7.33 7.85
N CYS A 170 28.52 -6.66 6.69
CA CYS A 170 29.67 -6.56 5.81
C CYS A 170 30.37 -5.20 5.85
N GLY A 171 29.67 -4.16 6.32
CA GLY A 171 30.24 -2.80 6.43
C GLY A 171 30.35 -2.04 5.11
N PRO A 172 31.23 -1.05 5.05
CA PRO A 172 31.43 -0.21 3.87
C PRO A 172 32.23 -0.99 2.80
N LEU A 173 31.55 -1.55 1.81
CA LEU A 173 32.16 -2.20 0.65
C LEU A 173 31.87 -1.37 -0.62
N GLY A 174 32.76 -1.47 -1.61
CA GLY A 174 32.72 -0.62 -2.79
C GLY A 174 31.75 -1.08 -3.88
N SER A 175 31.32 -2.34 -3.87
CA SER A 175 30.52 -2.94 -4.94
C SER A 175 29.46 -3.93 -4.46
N ILE A 176 28.42 -4.14 -5.26
CA ILE A 176 27.39 -5.16 -5.02
C ILE A 176 28.00 -6.55 -5.00
N ALA A 177 29.00 -6.84 -5.83
CA ALA A 177 29.68 -8.15 -5.86
C ALA A 177 30.40 -8.47 -4.56
N GLU A 178 31.06 -7.48 -3.92
CA GLU A 178 31.68 -7.67 -2.61
C GLU A 178 30.63 -7.93 -1.52
N TYR A 179 29.53 -7.17 -1.50
CA TYR A 179 28.39 -7.42 -0.60
C TYR A 179 27.78 -8.81 -0.83
N THR A 180 27.63 -9.24 -2.08
CA THR A 180 27.13 -10.56 -2.44
C THR A 180 28.02 -11.66 -1.86
N THR A 181 29.32 -11.52 -2.03
CA THR A 181 30.31 -12.50 -1.52
C THR A 181 30.27 -12.58 0.00
N CYS A 182 30.30 -11.43 0.67
CA CYS A 182 30.20 -11.36 2.13
C CYS A 182 28.88 -11.90 2.66
N PHE A 183 27.74 -11.50 2.08
CA PHE A 183 26.42 -11.96 2.50
C PHE A 183 26.30 -13.48 2.39
N LYS A 184 26.71 -14.08 1.26
CA LYS A 184 26.65 -15.52 1.04
C LYS A 184 27.56 -16.31 1.98
N SER A 185 28.62 -15.72 2.51
CA SER A 185 29.48 -16.36 3.50
C SER A 185 28.89 -16.43 4.90
N LYS A 186 27.89 -15.56 5.19
CA LYS A 186 27.28 -15.41 6.54
C LYS A 186 25.81 -15.80 6.60
N VAL A 187 25.09 -15.78 5.48
CA VAL A 187 23.63 -15.94 5.46
C VAL A 187 23.22 -17.10 4.54
N ASN A 188 22.60 -18.09 5.13
CA ASN A 188 21.93 -19.17 4.41
C ASN A 188 20.49 -18.74 4.11
N TRP A 189 20.23 -18.42 2.84
CA TRP A 189 18.93 -17.97 2.32
C TRP A 189 18.09 -19.18 1.89
N VAL A 190 17.19 -19.66 2.79
CA VAL A 190 16.49 -20.94 2.61
C VAL A 190 15.08 -20.80 2.07
N PRO A 191 14.69 -21.54 1.01
CA PRO A 191 13.35 -21.56 0.45
C PRO A 191 12.37 -22.41 1.30
N GLY A 192 11.08 -22.41 0.92
CA GLY A 192 10.07 -23.36 1.42
C GLY A 192 9.05 -22.79 2.41
N PHE A 193 9.20 -21.55 2.85
CA PHE A 193 8.27 -20.94 3.81
C PHE A 193 7.15 -20.14 3.10
N GLY A 194 6.03 -20.80 2.82
CA GLY A 194 4.93 -20.24 2.05
C GLY A 194 4.16 -19.11 2.73
N ASN A 195 4.04 -19.14 4.06
CA ASN A 195 3.28 -18.18 4.84
C ASN A 195 3.97 -17.75 6.14
N GLY A 196 3.41 -16.73 6.84
CA GLY A 196 3.99 -16.22 8.07
C GLY A 196 3.88 -17.20 9.26
N GLY A 197 2.90 -18.10 9.27
CA GLY A 197 2.71 -19.08 10.34
C GLY A 197 3.83 -20.11 10.36
N ASP A 198 4.11 -20.73 9.20
CA ASP A 198 5.16 -21.74 9.04
C ASP A 198 6.53 -21.17 9.40
N ARG A 199 6.80 -19.94 8.92
CA ARG A 199 8.05 -19.23 9.21
C ARG A 199 8.23 -18.97 10.71
N ARG A 200 7.21 -18.48 11.39
CA ARG A 200 7.24 -18.26 12.86
C ARG A 200 7.49 -19.55 13.62
N LEU A 201 6.88 -20.64 13.16
CA LEU A 201 7.09 -21.95 13.78
C LEU A 201 8.54 -22.43 13.60
N ALA A 202 9.11 -22.29 12.41
CA ALA A 202 10.51 -22.61 12.12
C ALA A 202 11.46 -21.73 12.97
N PHE A 203 11.17 -20.43 13.07
CA PHE A 203 11.95 -19.52 13.93
C PHE A 203 11.90 -19.94 15.42
N LYS A 204 10.72 -20.29 15.94
CA LYS A 204 10.55 -20.78 17.31
C LYS A 204 11.30 -22.08 17.58
N ARG A 205 11.45 -22.94 16.56
CA ARG A 205 12.21 -24.20 16.67
C ARG A 205 13.71 -24.03 16.48
N GLY A 206 14.18 -22.81 16.16
CA GLY A 206 15.57 -22.56 15.86
C GLY A 206 16.02 -22.99 14.44
N GLU A 207 15.09 -23.42 13.58
CA GLU A 207 15.36 -23.72 12.17
C GLU A 207 15.69 -22.45 11.37
N LEU A 208 15.14 -21.31 11.79
CA LEU A 208 15.51 -19.97 11.35
C LEU A 208 16.09 -19.21 12.52
N THR A 209 17.22 -18.53 12.32
CA THR A 209 17.87 -17.71 13.36
C THR A 209 17.47 -16.25 13.29
N VAL A 210 16.96 -15.82 12.13
CA VAL A 210 16.43 -14.47 11.87
C VAL A 210 15.05 -14.61 11.25
N ASP A 211 14.13 -13.73 11.67
CA ASP A 211 12.80 -13.59 11.08
C ASP A 211 12.40 -12.12 10.98
N ARG A 212 11.40 -11.83 10.19
CA ARG A 212 10.85 -10.49 9.98
C ARG A 212 9.35 -10.45 10.24
N GLU A 213 8.92 -9.39 10.88
CA GLU A 213 7.51 -9.15 11.17
C GLU A 213 7.16 -7.66 11.13
N ASN A 214 5.87 -7.33 11.06
CA ASN A 214 5.46 -6.01 11.50
C ASN A 214 5.49 -5.95 13.04
N PRO A 215 5.63 -4.77 13.66
CA PRO A 215 5.75 -4.62 15.10
C PRO A 215 4.63 -5.28 15.92
N ALA A 216 3.38 -5.19 15.47
CA ALA A 216 2.25 -5.81 16.17
C ALA A 216 2.33 -7.35 16.14
N ALA A 217 2.73 -7.94 15.00
CA ALA A 217 2.88 -9.38 14.88
C ALA A 217 4.10 -9.90 15.67
N TYR A 218 5.22 -9.16 15.68
CA TYR A 218 6.37 -9.47 16.51
C TYR A 218 5.98 -9.50 18.00
N LYS A 219 5.38 -8.41 18.47
CA LYS A 219 4.91 -8.29 19.87
C LYS A 219 3.95 -9.41 20.28
N LYS A 220 3.09 -9.85 19.34
CA LYS A 220 2.09 -10.89 19.60
C LYS A 220 2.65 -12.31 19.54
N HIS A 221 3.56 -12.58 18.59
CA HIS A 221 3.90 -13.95 18.22
C HIS A 221 5.35 -14.35 18.50
N ILE A 222 6.27 -13.40 18.59
CA ILE A 222 7.71 -13.65 18.80
C ILE A 222 8.13 -13.24 20.21
N ALA A 223 7.96 -11.97 20.56
CA ALA A 223 8.41 -11.43 21.83
C ALA A 223 7.97 -12.21 23.08
N PRO A 224 6.76 -12.82 23.17
CA PRO A 224 6.34 -13.54 24.37
C PRO A 224 7.15 -14.80 24.68
N ASN A 225 7.94 -15.32 23.72
CA ASN A 225 8.79 -16.49 23.99
C ASN A 225 10.06 -16.13 24.79
N GLY A 226 10.51 -14.85 24.75
CA GLY A 226 11.70 -14.39 25.46
C GLY A 226 13.04 -14.89 24.91
N ASP A 227 13.03 -15.49 23.70
CA ASP A 227 14.22 -16.11 23.07
C ASP A 227 14.71 -15.31 21.85
N ALA A 228 14.16 -14.12 21.62
CA ALA A 228 14.47 -13.25 20.49
C ALA A 228 14.44 -11.78 20.85
N GLU A 229 15.19 -10.99 20.11
CA GLU A 229 15.19 -9.53 20.18
C GLU A 229 14.99 -8.91 18.80
N VAL A 230 14.60 -7.63 18.73
CA VAL A 230 14.62 -6.86 17.49
C VAL A 230 16.07 -6.55 17.16
N TRP A 231 16.51 -6.95 15.99
CA TRP A 231 17.87 -6.65 15.52
C TRP A 231 17.93 -5.27 14.88
N PHE A 232 17.07 -5.05 13.88
CA PHE A 232 16.94 -3.74 13.25
C PHE A 232 15.55 -3.55 12.63
N HIS A 233 15.27 -2.32 12.21
CA HIS A 233 14.12 -1.98 11.38
C HIS A 233 14.52 -1.01 10.25
N HIS A 234 13.62 -0.89 9.25
CA HIS A 234 13.91 -0.10 8.04
C HIS A 234 13.71 1.41 8.20
N GLY A 235 13.10 1.87 9.31
CA GLY A 235 12.66 3.24 9.48
C GLY A 235 11.31 3.52 8.81
N ILE A 236 10.80 4.74 9.03
CA ILE A 236 9.49 5.19 8.53
C ILE A 236 9.72 6.33 7.54
N LEU A 237 9.35 6.11 6.27
CA LEU A 237 9.51 7.11 5.21
C LEU A 237 8.72 8.37 5.56
N GLN A 238 9.38 9.52 5.55
CA GLN A 238 8.82 10.84 5.78
C GLN A 238 8.40 11.52 4.46
N ALA A 239 7.68 12.64 4.57
CA ALA A 239 7.23 13.41 3.40
C ALA A 239 8.40 13.99 2.59
N ASP A 240 9.51 14.29 3.25
CA ASP A 240 10.74 14.83 2.64
C ASP A 240 11.66 13.75 2.03
N GLY A 241 11.24 12.48 2.06
CA GLY A 241 12.03 11.36 1.54
C GLY A 241 13.03 10.76 2.54
N THR A 242 13.21 11.35 3.72
CA THR A 242 14.03 10.76 4.78
C THR A 242 13.33 9.59 5.46
N HIS A 243 14.06 8.80 6.24
CA HIS A 243 13.48 7.73 7.06
C HIS A 243 13.70 8.05 8.53
N ALA A 244 12.61 8.23 9.26
CA ALA A 244 12.63 8.44 10.71
C ALA A 244 12.76 7.10 11.46
N ASP A 245 13.32 7.17 12.64
CA ASP A 245 13.38 6.05 13.58
C ASP A 245 11.96 5.67 14.06
N ASP A 246 11.74 4.40 14.40
CA ASP A 246 10.45 3.92 14.89
C ASP A 246 10.36 4.12 16.41
N VAL A 247 9.37 4.90 16.84
CA VAL A 247 9.12 5.18 18.27
C VAL A 247 8.84 3.92 19.12
N ASN A 248 8.46 2.80 18.48
CA ASN A 248 8.25 1.54 19.20
C ASN A 248 9.56 0.77 19.44
N TYR A 249 10.60 1.06 18.65
CA TYR A 249 11.92 0.42 18.72
C TYR A 249 13.05 1.44 18.47
N PRO A 250 13.14 2.48 19.30
CA PRO A 250 14.06 3.60 19.08
C PRO A 250 15.53 3.15 19.11
N GLY A 251 16.32 3.73 18.22
CA GLY A 251 17.76 3.44 18.10
C GLY A 251 18.09 2.17 17.34
N LEU A 252 17.08 1.44 16.82
CA LEU A 252 17.29 0.20 16.08
C LEU A 252 17.05 0.35 14.55
N GLN A 253 17.01 1.59 14.05
CA GLN A 253 17.00 1.82 12.61
C GLN A 253 18.32 1.33 11.98
N MET A 254 18.25 0.70 10.83
CA MET A 254 19.41 0.10 10.16
C MET A 254 20.56 1.10 9.99
N GLU A 255 20.24 2.31 9.59
CA GLU A 255 21.22 3.39 9.39
C GLU A 255 21.92 3.80 10.69
N ILE A 256 21.16 3.91 11.79
CA ILE A 256 21.70 4.23 13.12
C ILE A 256 22.67 3.13 13.57
N LEU A 257 22.26 1.87 13.44
CA LEU A 257 23.10 0.72 13.82
C LEU A 257 24.35 0.59 12.93
N TYR A 258 24.21 0.91 11.65
CA TYR A 258 25.33 0.92 10.71
C TYR A 258 26.38 1.96 11.14
N GLU A 259 25.96 3.20 11.38
CA GLU A 259 26.85 4.28 11.82
C GLU A 259 27.50 3.96 13.17
N GLN A 260 26.74 3.42 14.14
CA GLN A 260 27.30 2.98 15.42
C GLN A 260 28.36 1.89 15.26
N LYS A 261 28.19 0.97 14.33
CA LYS A 261 29.11 -0.15 14.13
C LYS A 261 30.34 0.21 13.32
N TRP A 262 30.17 1.02 12.28
CA TRP A 262 31.20 1.27 11.28
C TRP A 262 31.81 2.67 11.34
N GLY A 263 31.21 3.58 12.13
CA GLY A 263 31.72 4.94 12.36
C GLY A 263 31.39 5.95 11.25
N GLU A 264 30.61 5.54 10.25
CA GLU A 264 30.16 6.39 9.16
C GLU A 264 28.74 6.03 8.71
N ALA A 265 28.02 6.97 8.11
CA ALA A 265 26.71 6.73 7.54
C ALA A 265 26.79 5.79 6.32
N PRO A 266 25.81 4.90 6.11
CA PRO A 266 25.82 4.03 4.94
C PRO A 266 25.67 4.84 3.63
N SER A 267 26.40 4.43 2.59
CA SER A 267 26.39 5.07 1.28
C SER A 267 26.75 4.07 0.18
N GLY A 268 26.65 4.52 -1.06
CA GLY A 268 27.06 3.76 -2.24
C GLY A 268 25.98 2.81 -2.79
N PRO A 269 26.31 2.03 -3.85
CA PRO A 269 25.32 1.32 -4.67
C PRO A 269 24.42 0.37 -3.89
N MET A 270 24.94 -0.30 -2.86
CA MET A 270 24.14 -1.21 -2.02
C MET A 270 23.14 -0.45 -1.17
N TYR A 271 23.54 0.69 -0.62
CA TYR A 271 22.65 1.49 0.20
C TYR A 271 21.56 2.16 -0.65
N ASP A 272 21.89 2.66 -1.83
CA ASP A 272 20.91 3.25 -2.76
C ASP A 272 19.85 2.20 -3.18
N ALA A 273 20.27 0.99 -3.51
CA ALA A 273 19.39 -0.13 -3.82
C ALA A 273 18.53 -0.55 -2.60
N TYR A 274 19.11 -0.53 -1.40
CA TYR A 274 18.39 -0.80 -0.16
C TYR A 274 17.31 0.26 0.11
N VAL A 275 17.66 1.56 0.00
CA VAL A 275 16.70 2.66 0.18
C VAL A 275 15.55 2.55 -0.82
N LEU A 276 15.85 2.29 -2.09
CA LEU A 276 14.85 2.07 -3.12
C LEU A 276 13.87 0.98 -2.70
N VAL A 277 14.35 -0.23 -2.46
CA VAL A 277 13.44 -1.38 -2.25
C VAL A 277 12.73 -1.36 -0.90
N LYS A 278 13.36 -0.87 0.19
CA LYS A 278 12.69 -0.74 1.49
C LYS A 278 11.57 0.27 1.45
N SER A 279 11.79 1.40 0.76
CA SER A 279 10.81 2.48 0.65
C SER A 279 9.56 2.01 -0.09
N PHE A 280 9.71 1.41 -1.27
CA PHE A 280 8.57 0.84 -2.01
C PHE A 280 7.83 -0.23 -1.22
N ARG A 281 8.58 -1.05 -0.48
CA ARG A 281 7.98 -2.12 0.29
C ARG A 281 7.20 -1.63 1.50
N ASP A 282 7.72 -0.67 2.24
CA ASP A 282 7.18 -0.31 3.56
C ASP A 282 6.20 0.87 3.49
N ALA A 283 6.44 1.88 2.65
CA ALA A 283 5.51 2.99 2.47
C ALA A 283 4.16 2.53 1.88
N MET A 284 4.18 1.53 0.98
CA MET A 284 2.98 0.98 0.35
C MET A 284 2.54 -0.35 0.97
N GLN A 285 2.89 -0.61 2.24
CA GLN A 285 2.60 -1.89 2.88
C GLN A 285 1.10 -2.18 2.97
N LYS A 286 0.27 -1.16 3.06
CA LYS A 286 -1.19 -1.21 2.94
C LYS A 286 -1.65 0.05 2.21
N ALA A 287 -2.20 -0.10 1.03
CA ALA A 287 -2.65 1.05 0.26
C ALA A 287 -3.90 0.73 -0.56
N PHE A 288 -4.72 1.75 -0.74
CA PHE A 288 -5.88 1.78 -1.62
C PHE A 288 -5.60 2.71 -2.79
N TRP A 289 -5.79 2.20 -3.99
CA TRP A 289 -5.53 2.89 -5.23
C TRP A 289 -6.74 2.88 -6.16
N VAL A 290 -6.92 3.95 -6.89
CA VAL A 290 -7.77 4.03 -8.08
C VAL A 290 -6.92 4.44 -9.27
N ASN A 291 -7.39 4.21 -10.48
CA ASN A 291 -6.72 4.75 -11.66
C ASN A 291 -6.83 6.28 -11.67
N ALA A 292 -5.81 6.96 -12.17
CA ALA A 292 -5.77 8.42 -12.19
C ALA A 292 -6.98 9.01 -12.92
N GLY A 293 -7.56 10.07 -12.38
CA GLY A 293 -8.77 10.69 -12.90
C GLY A 293 -10.07 9.96 -12.57
N ASN A 294 -10.06 9.00 -11.63
CA ASN A 294 -11.27 8.32 -11.18
C ASN A 294 -12.22 9.32 -10.49
N PRO A 295 -13.47 9.49 -10.97
CA PRO A 295 -14.42 10.46 -10.41
C PRO A 295 -14.83 10.16 -8.95
N ASN A 296 -14.63 8.94 -8.47
CA ASN A 296 -14.95 8.54 -7.11
C ASN A 296 -13.77 8.71 -6.13
N ALA A 297 -12.60 9.17 -6.59
CA ALA A 297 -11.42 9.34 -5.73
C ALA A 297 -11.71 10.26 -4.55
N GLU A 298 -12.29 11.42 -4.79
CA GLU A 298 -12.59 12.42 -3.75
C GLU A 298 -13.56 11.88 -2.68
N VAL A 299 -14.61 11.16 -3.10
CA VAL A 299 -15.60 10.56 -2.18
C VAL A 299 -14.92 9.52 -1.28
N LEU A 300 -14.09 8.66 -1.84
CA LEU A 300 -13.36 7.63 -1.10
C LEU A 300 -12.31 8.25 -0.16
N GLN A 301 -11.55 9.25 -0.62
CA GLN A 301 -10.56 9.97 0.19
C GLN A 301 -11.21 10.68 1.37
N LYS A 302 -12.35 11.36 1.16
CA LYS A 302 -13.10 12.04 2.22
C LYS A 302 -13.60 11.04 3.26
N ALA A 303 -14.21 9.94 2.84
CA ALA A 303 -14.70 8.91 3.75
C ALA A 303 -13.55 8.30 4.57
N LEU A 304 -12.40 8.04 3.95
CA LEU A 304 -11.22 7.51 4.61
C LEU A 304 -10.62 8.52 5.61
N LEU A 305 -10.63 9.82 5.26
CA LEU A 305 -10.20 10.90 6.15
C LEU A 305 -11.09 11.00 7.39
N GLU A 306 -12.41 10.92 7.24
CA GLU A 306 -13.30 10.92 8.40
C GLU A 306 -13.14 9.66 9.26
N MET A 307 -13.03 8.50 8.64
CA MET A 307 -12.74 7.24 9.35
C MET A 307 -11.40 7.31 10.11
N SER A 308 -10.38 7.93 9.53
CA SER A 308 -9.04 8.03 10.15
C SER A 308 -9.01 8.86 11.45
N LYS A 309 -10.04 9.67 11.68
CA LYS A 309 -10.22 10.47 12.90
C LYS A 309 -11.13 9.79 13.94
N ASP A 310 -11.83 8.73 13.56
CA ASP A 310 -12.79 8.05 14.44
C ASP A 310 -12.06 7.13 15.45
N PRO A 311 -12.24 7.31 16.75
CA PRO A 311 -11.53 6.55 17.78
C PRO A 311 -11.81 5.03 17.72
N GLN A 312 -13.01 4.61 17.29
CA GLN A 312 -13.36 3.20 17.16
C GLN A 312 -12.59 2.57 15.99
N ALA A 313 -12.57 3.23 14.83
CA ALA A 313 -11.83 2.78 13.66
C ALA A 313 -10.31 2.73 13.94
N ILE A 314 -9.76 3.78 14.54
CA ILE A 314 -8.34 3.83 14.96
C ILE A 314 -8.01 2.62 15.83
N LYS A 315 -8.79 2.37 16.88
CA LYS A 315 -8.57 1.24 17.81
C LYS A 315 -8.64 -0.11 17.10
N ALA A 316 -9.62 -0.31 16.20
CA ALA A 316 -9.80 -1.56 15.46
C ALA A 316 -8.61 -1.84 14.52
N ILE A 317 -8.15 -0.83 13.77
CA ILE A 317 -7.06 -0.95 12.81
C ILE A 317 -5.72 -1.13 13.55
N GLN A 318 -5.45 -0.30 14.57
CA GLN A 318 -4.20 -0.37 15.33
C GLN A 318 -4.01 -1.71 16.06
N LYS A 319 -5.09 -2.34 16.49
CA LYS A 319 -5.03 -3.70 17.06
C LYS A 319 -4.45 -4.72 16.07
N LYS A 320 -4.63 -4.51 14.77
CA LYS A 320 -4.16 -5.42 13.70
C LYS A 320 -2.74 -5.12 13.26
N VAL A 321 -2.41 -3.86 13.05
CA VAL A 321 -1.14 -3.47 12.42
C VAL A 321 -0.18 -2.71 13.35
N GLY A 322 -0.66 -2.15 14.45
CA GLY A 322 0.12 -1.28 15.33
C GLY A 322 -0.31 0.19 15.19
N LYS A 323 0.41 1.07 15.88
CA LYS A 323 0.13 2.51 15.91
C LYS A 323 0.79 3.21 14.72
N TYR A 324 0.24 3.01 13.55
CA TYR A 324 0.65 3.70 12.33
C TYR A 324 -0.48 4.60 11.84
N GLU A 325 -0.10 5.71 11.24
CA GLU A 325 -1.02 6.71 10.73
C GLU A 325 -1.31 6.48 9.24
N TRP A 326 -2.43 7.04 8.79
CA TRP A 326 -2.77 7.08 7.39
C TRP A 326 -2.07 8.26 6.71
N VAL A 327 -1.58 8.02 5.51
CA VAL A 327 -1.15 9.04 4.55
C VAL A 327 -2.26 9.11 3.49
N LEU A 328 -2.94 10.25 3.37
CA LEU A 328 -4.22 10.36 2.67
C LEU A 328 -4.17 11.36 1.51
N GLY A 329 -5.00 11.13 0.50
CA GLY A 329 -5.27 12.08 -0.58
C GLY A 329 -4.01 12.63 -1.25
N ALA A 330 -3.90 13.96 -1.29
CA ALA A 330 -2.76 14.64 -1.93
C ALA A 330 -1.41 14.28 -1.31
N GLU A 331 -1.34 14.06 0.01
CA GLU A 331 -0.12 13.58 0.67
C GLU A 331 0.24 12.17 0.20
N GLY A 332 -0.76 11.30 0.00
CA GLY A 332 -0.54 9.95 -0.56
C GLY A 332 0.05 9.99 -1.97
N ASN A 333 -0.45 10.89 -2.81
CA ASN A 333 0.10 11.11 -4.16
C ASN A 333 1.53 11.66 -4.10
N ALA A 334 1.79 12.68 -3.26
CA ALA A 334 3.14 13.20 -3.07
C ALA A 334 4.11 12.12 -2.55
N ARG A 335 3.64 11.23 -1.67
CA ARG A 335 4.44 10.09 -1.18
C ARG A 335 4.76 9.09 -2.30
N ARG A 336 3.80 8.80 -3.18
CA ARG A 336 4.05 7.99 -4.37
C ARG A 336 5.12 8.63 -5.25
N ASP A 337 5.04 9.94 -5.49
CA ASP A 337 6.00 10.66 -6.33
C ASP A 337 7.40 10.67 -5.68
N THR A 338 7.48 10.81 -4.36
CA THR A 338 8.73 10.63 -3.59
C THR A 338 9.30 9.22 -3.77
N LEU A 339 8.46 8.17 -3.75
CA LEU A 339 8.93 6.80 -4.00
C LEU A 339 9.49 6.65 -5.42
N MET A 340 8.82 7.21 -6.41
CA MET A 340 9.31 7.17 -7.80
C MET A 340 10.65 7.90 -7.96
N SER A 341 10.94 8.95 -7.19
CA SER A 341 12.23 9.64 -7.24
C SER A 341 13.43 8.82 -6.74
N PHE A 342 13.20 7.75 -5.96
CA PHE A 342 14.26 6.80 -5.59
C PHE A 342 14.63 5.83 -6.72
N VAL A 343 13.84 5.76 -7.78
CA VAL A 343 14.10 4.88 -8.92
C VAL A 343 15.16 5.51 -9.80
N THR A 344 16.42 5.27 -9.48
CA THR A 344 17.57 5.64 -10.31
C THR A 344 18.12 4.41 -11.01
N GLU A 345 18.85 4.61 -12.11
CA GLU A 345 19.46 3.52 -12.85
C GLU A 345 20.39 2.68 -11.95
N ASP A 346 21.25 3.34 -11.18
CA ASP A 346 22.23 2.68 -10.32
C ASP A 346 21.57 1.90 -9.18
N ALA A 347 20.55 2.49 -8.51
CA ALA A 347 19.82 1.81 -7.46
C ALA A 347 19.06 0.57 -7.99
N LEU A 348 18.44 0.71 -9.16
CA LEU A 348 17.71 -0.40 -9.79
C LEU A 348 18.66 -1.52 -10.25
N ARG A 349 19.81 -1.17 -10.86
CA ARG A 349 20.85 -2.15 -11.24
C ARG A 349 21.40 -2.87 -10.03
N GLY A 350 21.74 -2.16 -8.95
CA GLY A 350 22.23 -2.75 -7.71
C GLY A 350 21.20 -3.69 -7.06
N LEU A 351 19.92 -3.30 -7.07
CA LEU A 351 18.83 -4.15 -6.58
C LEU A 351 18.72 -5.47 -7.38
N VAL A 352 18.75 -5.37 -8.71
CA VAL A 352 18.63 -6.54 -9.61
C VAL A 352 19.86 -7.46 -9.47
N GLU A 353 21.06 -6.88 -9.47
CA GLU A 353 22.30 -7.64 -9.31
C GLU A 353 22.32 -8.41 -7.99
N PHE A 354 22.10 -7.74 -6.84
CA PHE A 354 22.08 -8.41 -5.55
C PHE A 354 20.98 -9.49 -5.45
N SER A 355 19.79 -9.20 -6.00
CA SER A 355 18.68 -10.16 -6.00
C SER A 355 19.02 -11.43 -6.76
N ASN A 356 19.65 -11.31 -7.92
CA ASN A 356 20.03 -12.44 -8.75
C ASN A 356 21.20 -13.21 -8.15
N GLU A 357 22.28 -12.50 -7.81
CA GLU A 357 23.54 -13.11 -7.44
C GLU A 357 23.58 -13.60 -5.98
N ALA A 358 23.04 -12.80 -5.05
CA ALA A 358 23.06 -13.16 -3.63
C ALA A 358 21.87 -14.03 -3.20
N LEU A 359 20.68 -13.78 -3.79
CA LEU A 359 19.44 -14.36 -3.30
C LEU A 359 18.82 -15.40 -4.26
N ASN A 360 19.41 -15.58 -5.44
CA ASN A 360 18.89 -16.45 -6.50
C ASN A 360 17.40 -16.15 -6.82
N ILE A 361 17.07 -14.86 -6.83
CA ILE A 361 15.76 -14.35 -7.24
C ILE A 361 15.92 -13.88 -8.69
N LYS A 362 15.09 -14.39 -9.61
CA LYS A 362 15.12 -13.98 -11.02
C LYS A 362 14.50 -12.57 -11.16
N ALA A 363 15.27 -11.56 -10.77
CA ALA A 363 14.89 -10.16 -10.93
C ALA A 363 15.26 -9.67 -12.33
N VAL A 364 14.40 -8.81 -12.90
CA VAL A 364 14.56 -8.25 -14.25
C VAL A 364 14.80 -6.75 -14.13
N TYR A 365 15.82 -6.25 -14.83
CA TYR A 365 16.03 -4.82 -14.96
C TYR A 365 15.04 -4.24 -15.96
N LYS A 366 14.32 -3.18 -15.56
CA LYS A 366 13.27 -2.54 -16.38
C LYS A 366 13.62 -1.08 -16.62
N GLU A 367 14.08 -0.79 -17.81
CA GLU A 367 14.37 0.60 -18.23
C GLU A 367 13.10 1.46 -18.28
N SER A 368 11.95 0.87 -18.60
CA SER A 368 10.65 1.55 -18.66
C SER A 368 10.21 2.20 -17.34
N ILE A 369 10.74 1.76 -16.21
CA ILE A 369 10.43 2.38 -14.91
C ILE A 369 11.15 3.73 -14.75
N LEU A 370 12.30 3.91 -15.39
CA LEU A 370 13.09 5.15 -15.35
C LEU A 370 12.47 6.26 -16.20
N ASN A 371 11.68 5.89 -17.22
CA ASN A 371 11.07 6.79 -18.19
C ASN A 371 9.55 6.82 -17.99
N ALA A 372 9.08 7.24 -16.82
CA ALA A 372 7.65 7.27 -16.49
C ALA A 372 6.79 8.11 -17.48
N ASP A 373 7.42 9.01 -18.26
CA ASP A 373 6.77 9.81 -19.29
C ASP A 373 6.68 9.11 -20.66
N ALA A 374 7.33 7.96 -20.83
CA ALA A 374 7.29 7.19 -22.08
C ALA A 374 6.27 6.06 -21.96
N VAL A 375 4.99 6.41 -22.06
CA VAL A 375 3.93 5.42 -22.31
C VAL A 375 4.03 4.99 -23.75
N ASP A 376 4.80 3.97 -24.03
CA ASP A 376 4.65 3.21 -25.27
C ASP A 376 3.27 2.54 -25.24
N VAL A 377 2.42 2.99 -26.14
CA VAL A 377 1.17 2.31 -26.47
C VAL A 377 1.56 0.97 -27.09
N VAL A 378 1.60 -0.06 -26.26
CA VAL A 378 1.79 -1.44 -26.73
C VAL A 378 0.52 -1.81 -27.51
N GLU A 379 0.68 -2.04 -28.82
CA GLU A 379 -0.36 -2.61 -29.68
C GLU A 379 -0.82 -3.94 -29.07
N GLU A 380 -2.15 -4.10 -28.98
CA GLU A 380 -2.83 -5.30 -28.47
C GLU A 380 -2.49 -6.52 -29.32
N GLU A 381 -1.67 -7.43 -28.81
CA GLU A 381 -1.73 -8.82 -29.27
C GLU A 381 -2.74 -9.61 -28.42
N GLU A 382 -3.64 -10.30 -29.09
CA GLU A 382 -4.79 -11.03 -28.54
C GLU A 382 -4.40 -12.12 -27.52
N GLU A 383 -4.54 -11.84 -26.22
CA GLU A 383 -4.67 -12.86 -25.19
C GLU A 383 -6.13 -13.06 -24.73
N GLY A 384 -6.99 -13.48 -25.65
CA GLY A 384 -8.44 -13.63 -25.42
C GLY A 384 -8.86 -14.60 -24.29
N GLY A 385 -7.98 -15.44 -23.78
CA GLY A 385 -8.29 -16.44 -22.76
C GLY A 385 -8.27 -15.90 -21.32
N ILE A 386 -7.35 -15.03 -20.97
CA ILE A 386 -7.20 -14.46 -19.63
C ILE A 386 -8.24 -13.38 -19.39
N ILE A 387 -8.47 -12.52 -20.39
CA ILE A 387 -9.48 -11.44 -20.35
C ILE A 387 -10.89 -12.00 -20.08
N ASN A 388 -11.28 -13.09 -20.75
CA ASN A 388 -12.57 -13.72 -20.52
C ASN A 388 -12.70 -14.33 -19.13
N LYS A 389 -11.63 -14.88 -18.58
CA LYS A 389 -11.58 -15.40 -17.20
C LYS A 389 -11.69 -14.28 -16.16
N ILE A 390 -11.03 -13.15 -16.39
CA ILE A 390 -11.11 -11.95 -15.56
C ILE A 390 -12.51 -11.35 -15.62
N LYS A 391 -13.06 -11.14 -16.82
CA LYS A 391 -14.43 -10.62 -17.00
C LYS A 391 -15.50 -11.53 -16.39
N SER A 392 -15.33 -12.87 -16.45
CA SER A 392 -16.23 -13.82 -15.79
C SER A 392 -16.10 -13.78 -14.28
N PHE A 393 -14.89 -13.56 -13.74
CA PHE A 393 -14.63 -13.42 -12.32
C PHE A 393 -15.35 -12.20 -11.73
N PHE A 394 -15.45 -11.09 -12.45
CA PHE A 394 -16.16 -9.88 -12.01
C PHE A 394 -17.66 -9.87 -12.33
N LYS A 395 -18.18 -10.83 -13.13
CA LYS A 395 -19.61 -10.94 -13.47
C LYS A 395 -20.39 -11.94 -12.61
N GLN A 396 -19.73 -12.70 -11.72
CA GLN A 396 -20.40 -13.64 -10.81
C GLN A 396 -20.81 -12.92 -9.52
N ASP A 397 -21.95 -12.20 -9.57
CA ASP A 397 -22.81 -11.79 -8.47
C ASP A 397 -24.25 -11.71 -8.91
#